data_0e53e246505b7d6f7334943f82aa3139
#
_entry.id   0e53e246505b7d6f7334943f82aa3139
#
_cell.length_a   1.000
_cell.length_b   1.000
_cell.length_c   1.000
_cell.angle_alpha   90.00
_cell.angle_beta   90.00
_cell.angle_gamma   90.00
#
_symmetry.space_group_name_H-M   'P 1'
#
loop_
_entity.id
_entity.type
_entity.pdbx_description
1 polymer ?
#
loop_
_entity_poly.entity_id
_entity_poly.type
_entity_poly.pdbx_seq_one_letter_code
_entity_poly.pdbx_strand_id
1 'polypeptide(L)' 'MDVIDRKILALLQADGRLTLTELANRVGLSVSPCHRRLRELERDGVI' A
#
# COMPACT_ATOMS: atom_id res chain seq x y z
N MET A 1 3.61 3.15 -11.92
CA MET A 1 3.73 3.22 -10.44
C MET A 1 3.93 4.67 -10.05
N ASP A 2 3.07 5.19 -9.21
CA ASP A 2 3.14 6.59 -8.77
C ASP A 2 3.74 6.71 -7.36
N VAL A 3 3.73 7.94 -6.81
CA VAL A 3 4.31 8.22 -5.48
C VAL A 3 3.60 7.41 -4.39
N ILE A 4 2.29 7.28 -4.48
CA ILE A 4 1.50 6.53 -3.48
C ILE A 4 1.90 5.06 -3.49
N ASP A 5 2.02 4.45 -4.67
CA ASP A 5 2.43 3.05 -4.79
C ASP A 5 3.81 2.84 -4.21
N ARG A 6 4.74 3.76 -4.45
CA ARG A 6 6.09 3.70 -3.88
C ARG A 6 6.08 3.78 -2.37
N LYS A 7 5.22 4.63 -1.80
CA LYS A 7 5.07 4.71 -0.35
C LYS A 7 4.53 3.42 0.24
N ILE A 8 3.54 2.82 -0.41
CA ILE A 8 2.99 1.54 0.02
C ILE A 8 4.09 0.49 0.07
N LEU A 9 4.86 0.37 -1.01
CA LEU A 9 5.94 -0.62 -1.08
C LEU A 9 7.00 -0.38 -0.01
N ALA A 10 7.40 0.87 0.18
CA ALA A 10 8.42 1.22 1.17
C ALA A 10 7.96 0.87 2.59
N LEU A 11 6.70 1.16 2.92
CA LEU A 11 6.14 0.85 4.24
C LEU A 11 6.06 -0.65 4.48
N LEU A 12 5.65 -1.42 3.48
CA LEU A 12 5.57 -2.87 3.58
C LEU A 12 6.95 -3.52 3.71
N GLN A 13 7.96 -2.96 3.07
CA GLN A 13 9.33 -3.44 3.21
C GLN A 13 9.89 -3.15 4.60
N ALA A 14 9.53 -2.01 5.18
CA ALA A 14 9.96 -1.64 6.53
C ALA A 14 9.23 -2.44 7.60
N ASP A 15 7.94 -2.71 7.39
CA ASP A 15 7.12 -3.45 8.34
C ASP A 15 6.03 -4.22 7.60
N GLY A 16 6.27 -5.50 7.33
CA GLY A 16 5.33 -6.38 6.63
C GLY A 16 4.10 -6.75 7.45
N ARG A 17 4.03 -6.33 8.71
CA ARG A 17 2.89 -6.63 9.59
C ARG A 17 1.87 -5.50 9.68
N LEU A 18 2.06 -4.42 8.93
CA LEU A 18 1.11 -3.33 8.92
C LEU A 18 -0.26 -3.82 8.48
N THR A 19 -1.30 -3.42 9.21
CA THR A 19 -2.66 -3.66 8.78
C THR A 19 -3.00 -2.73 7.64
N LEU A 20 -4.05 -3.06 6.89
CA LEU A 20 -4.52 -2.21 5.80
C LEU A 20 -4.92 -0.82 6.32
N THR A 21 -5.57 -0.76 7.49
CA THR A 21 -5.96 0.51 8.11
C THR A 21 -4.73 1.36 8.44
N GLU A 22 -3.70 0.75 9.02
CA GLU A 22 -2.46 1.46 9.33
C GLU A 22 -1.75 1.94 8.06
N LEU A 23 -1.70 1.09 7.04
CA LEU A 23 -1.09 1.44 5.77
C LEU A 23 -1.78 2.63 5.12
N ALA A 24 -3.11 2.59 5.04
CA ALA A 24 -3.92 3.66 4.47
C ALA A 24 -3.66 4.98 5.22
N ASN A 25 -3.65 4.92 6.54
CA ASN A 25 -3.41 6.09 7.38
C ASN A 25 -2.04 6.71 7.09
N ARG A 26 -1.02 5.88 6.95
CA ARG A 26 0.35 6.37 6.71
C ARG A 26 0.54 6.97 5.33
N VAL A 27 -0.17 6.47 4.32
CA VAL A 27 -0.07 7.04 2.97
C VAL A 27 -1.07 8.15 2.71
N GLY A 28 -1.94 8.45 3.68
CA GLY A 28 -2.89 9.55 3.57
C GLY A 28 -4.12 9.24 2.73
N LEU A 29 -4.51 7.96 2.65
CA LEU A 29 -5.70 7.52 1.92
C LEU A 29 -6.71 6.90 2.87
N SER A 30 -7.98 6.87 2.45
CA SER A 30 -8.96 5.99 3.10
C SER A 30 -8.64 4.54 2.75
N VAL A 31 -9.26 3.62 3.49
CA VAL A 31 -8.97 2.18 3.36
C VAL A 31 -9.29 1.66 1.95
N SER A 32 -10.44 2.03 1.39
CA SER A 32 -10.87 1.50 0.09
C SER A 32 -9.92 1.82 -1.06
N PRO A 33 -9.52 3.07 -1.30
CA PRO A 33 -8.57 3.37 -2.36
C PRO A 33 -7.18 2.77 -2.07
N CYS A 34 -6.77 2.68 -0.82
CA CYS A 34 -5.51 2.03 -0.46
C CYS A 34 -5.55 0.54 -0.79
N HIS A 35 -6.63 -0.13 -0.45
CA HIS A 35 -6.83 -1.55 -0.74
C HIS A 35 -6.80 -1.81 -2.25
N ARG A 36 -7.45 -0.95 -3.03
CA ARG A 36 -7.44 -1.08 -4.48
C ARG A 36 -6.03 -1.01 -5.05
N ARG A 37 -5.22 -0.05 -4.60
CA ARG A 37 -3.84 0.09 -5.06
C ARG A 37 -3.01 -1.11 -4.66
N LEU A 38 -3.19 -1.60 -3.45
CA LEU A 38 -2.46 -2.78 -2.98
C LEU A 38 -2.78 -4.00 -3.84
N ARG A 39 -4.04 -4.20 -4.18
CA ARG A 39 -4.46 -5.31 -5.04
C ARG A 39 -3.91 -5.18 -6.46
N GLU A 40 -3.84 -3.97 -6.98
CA GLU A 40 -3.24 -3.73 -8.30
C GLU A 40 -1.75 -4.08 -8.29
N LEU A 41 -1.04 -3.71 -7.24
CA LEU A 41 0.38 -4.06 -7.09
C LEU A 41 0.59 -5.57 -6.99
N GLU A 42 -0.28 -6.26 -6.27
CA GLU A 42 -0.25 -7.72 -6.18
C GLU A 42 -0.51 -8.37 -7.54
N ARG A 43 -1.52 -7.88 -8.26
CA ARG A 43 -1.88 -8.40 -9.58
C ARG A 43 -0.74 -8.22 -10.57
N ASP A 44 -0.04 -7.10 -10.51
CA ASP A 44 1.05 -6.79 -11.42
C ASP A 44 2.36 -7.48 -11.04
N GLY A 45 2.35 -8.25 -9.97
CA GLY A 45 3.51 -9.02 -9.55
C GLY A 45 4.59 -8.19 -8.87
N VAL A 46 4.27 -6.98 -8.41
CA VAL A 46 5.22 -6.11 -7.70
C VAL A 46 5.39 -6.55 -6.25
N ILE A 47 4.35 -7.12 -5.70
CA ILE A 47 4.35 -7.66 -4.34
C ILE A 47 4.24 -9.18 -4.39
#